data_636071a1ef6bc587994debce9fa3f890
#
_entry.id   636071a1ef6bc587994debce9fa3f890
#
_cell.length_a   1.000
_cell.length_b   1.000
_cell.length_c   1.000
_cell.angle_alpha   90.00
_cell.angle_beta   90.00
_cell.angle_gamma   90.00
#
_symmetry.space_group_name_H-M   'P 1'
#
loop_
_entity.id
_entity.type
_entity.pdbx_description
1 polymer ?
#
loop_
_entity_poly.entity_id
_entity_poly.type
_entity_poly.pdbx_seq_one_letter_code
_entity_poly.pdbx_strand_id
1 'polypeptide(L)'
;MTTAEFIQEYREQDTRQLALQSARFPDVDMPYALDQIKGWQTARRKLPTWAACDGIVYPPHLSMEQCSSEPTAQYKLNLAMEWTRRVDHASSMTDLTGGFGVDFSFTSCAFASATYVERNAQLCHMVEHNLPLLGIDNAKVVCADAVDYLSTLDMQTMIFLDPARRDQHGAKTVMLADCTPDVVQLLPQLLKKSRFTMLKLSPMLDWHKAVEDLQGTVREVHIVSVGGECKELLLVLSEEIESELKVFCADLEAGGGSGGSSLSGGSSSSSCSSLSSEHSFPRTPSSPSAHSSPSAHSNASLFVYAPGSLRPAPNSKLKTQNSKFLHEPNASIMKAGCFDELAAAYGVSPVSRNSHLFLSAEPVDGFPGRSFSIERVTTLNKRELRQALAGIEKANIATRNFPLSVAELRKRLKLKDGGDVYIFATTTAEGEHVLLISRKYQ
;
A
#
# COMPACT_ATOMS: atom_id res chain seq x y z
N MET A 1 -18.77 34.60 14.72
CA MET A 1 -17.97 33.37 14.64
C MET A 1 -17.08 33.47 13.43
N THR A 2 -15.80 33.37 13.61
CA THR A 2 -14.81 33.37 12.51
C THR A 2 -14.86 32.02 11.76
N THR A 3 -14.33 31.97 10.54
CA THR A 3 -14.23 30.75 9.74
C THR A 3 -13.43 29.65 10.48
N ALA A 4 -12.35 30.03 11.18
CA ALA A 4 -11.54 29.08 11.95
C ALA A 4 -12.30 28.47 13.14
N GLU A 5 -13.03 29.30 13.89
CA GLU A 5 -13.90 28.85 15.00
C GLU A 5 -14.99 27.90 14.48
N PHE A 6 -15.59 28.24 13.33
CA PHE A 6 -16.60 27.38 12.69
C PHE A 6 -16.04 26.00 12.32
N ILE A 7 -14.86 25.96 11.68
CA ILE A 7 -14.20 24.70 11.32
C ILE A 7 -13.98 23.86 12.56
N GLN A 8 -13.45 24.42 13.63
CA GLN A 8 -13.14 23.70 14.86
C GLN A 8 -14.42 23.17 15.56
N GLU A 9 -15.47 23.97 15.63
CA GLU A 9 -16.71 23.59 16.30
C GLU A 9 -17.52 22.54 15.53
N TYR A 10 -17.51 22.63 14.17
CA TYR A 10 -18.38 21.80 13.33
C TYR A 10 -17.65 20.67 12.58
N ARG A 11 -16.36 20.47 12.82
CA ARG A 11 -15.54 19.50 12.05
C ARG A 11 -16.02 18.05 12.06
N GLU A 12 -16.85 17.65 13.02
CA GLU A 12 -17.41 16.30 13.11
C GLU A 12 -18.77 16.15 12.41
N GLN A 13 -19.39 17.25 12.01
CA GLN A 13 -20.71 17.25 11.40
C GLN A 13 -20.68 16.96 9.90
N ASP A 14 -21.83 16.54 9.36
CA ASP A 14 -21.98 16.29 7.92
C ASP A 14 -21.89 17.61 7.13
N THR A 15 -20.92 17.69 6.22
CA THR A 15 -20.66 18.90 5.43
C THR A 15 -21.84 19.32 4.54
N ARG A 16 -22.71 18.37 4.11
CA ARG A 16 -23.89 18.67 3.31
C ARG A 16 -24.96 19.38 4.15
N GLN A 17 -25.11 18.94 5.40
CA GLN A 17 -26.05 19.59 6.33
C GLN A 17 -25.56 20.99 6.71
N LEU A 18 -24.25 21.18 6.91
CA LEU A 18 -23.67 22.49 7.19
C LEU A 18 -23.86 23.46 6.00
N ALA A 19 -23.67 22.98 4.77
CA ALA A 19 -23.89 23.78 3.56
C ALA A 19 -25.32 24.35 3.48
N LEU A 20 -26.34 23.58 3.88
CA LEU A 20 -27.75 24.01 3.91
C LEU A 20 -28.01 25.08 4.98
N GLN A 21 -27.13 25.23 5.96
CA GLN A 21 -27.25 26.19 7.06
C GLN A 21 -26.38 27.45 6.84
N SER A 22 -25.74 27.61 5.68
CA SER A 22 -24.80 28.71 5.39
C SER A 22 -25.36 30.10 5.70
N ALA A 23 -26.64 30.35 5.43
CA ALA A 23 -27.30 31.63 5.73
C ALA A 23 -27.30 32.03 7.22
N ARG A 24 -27.06 31.07 8.13
CA ARG A 24 -26.98 31.32 9.60
C ARG A 24 -25.62 31.86 10.02
N PHE A 25 -24.63 31.78 9.16
CA PHE A 25 -23.22 32.13 9.43
C PHE A 25 -22.65 33.09 8.35
N PRO A 26 -23.14 34.33 8.30
CA PRO A 26 -22.83 35.26 7.21
C PRO A 26 -21.34 35.69 7.16
N ASP A 27 -20.64 35.61 8.29
CA ASP A 27 -19.22 36.01 8.40
C ASP A 27 -18.25 34.85 8.14
N VAL A 28 -18.77 33.64 7.85
CA VAL A 28 -17.95 32.44 7.60
C VAL A 28 -17.75 32.26 6.10
N ASP A 29 -16.49 32.10 5.67
CA ASP A 29 -16.20 31.59 4.33
C ASP A 29 -16.61 30.13 4.24
N MET A 30 -17.89 29.91 3.94
CA MET A 30 -18.49 28.58 3.99
C MET A 30 -17.88 27.58 3.00
N PRO A 31 -17.58 27.94 1.73
CA PRO A 31 -16.87 27.04 0.81
C PRO A 31 -15.55 26.54 1.38
N TYR A 32 -14.70 27.45 1.84
CA TYR A 32 -13.42 27.10 2.46
C TYR A 32 -13.62 26.25 3.74
N ALA A 33 -14.53 26.65 4.62
CA ALA A 33 -14.79 25.91 5.85
C ALA A 33 -15.22 24.45 5.58
N LEU A 34 -16.10 24.23 4.61
CA LEU A 34 -16.58 22.89 4.25
C LEU A 34 -15.47 22.03 3.65
N ASP A 35 -14.60 22.63 2.83
CA ASP A 35 -13.42 21.92 2.29
C ASP A 35 -12.45 21.51 3.41
N GLN A 36 -12.17 22.40 4.36
CA GLN A 36 -11.33 22.08 5.51
C GLN A 36 -11.92 21.02 6.41
N ILE A 37 -13.22 21.10 6.72
CA ILE A 37 -13.94 20.07 7.50
C ILE A 37 -13.88 18.73 6.78
N LYS A 38 -14.14 18.70 5.48
CA LYS A 38 -14.06 17.47 4.67
C LYS A 38 -12.65 16.90 4.64
N GLY A 39 -11.64 17.77 4.49
CA GLY A 39 -10.22 17.41 4.55
C GLY A 39 -9.87 16.73 5.87
N TRP A 40 -10.23 17.36 6.99
CA TRP A 40 -10.00 16.81 8.33
C TRP A 40 -10.71 15.46 8.54
N GLN A 41 -11.99 15.32 8.12
CA GLN A 41 -12.74 14.06 8.22
C GLN A 41 -12.09 12.93 7.42
N THR A 42 -11.50 13.24 6.26
CA THR A 42 -10.72 12.29 5.46
C THR A 42 -9.41 11.94 6.18
N ALA A 43 -8.72 12.95 6.70
CA ALA A 43 -7.45 12.79 7.41
C ALA A 43 -7.59 11.93 8.68
N ARG A 44 -8.68 12.02 9.44
CA ARG A 44 -8.90 11.15 10.62
C ARG A 44 -8.73 9.66 10.34
N ARG A 45 -9.03 9.22 9.13
CA ARG A 45 -8.90 7.81 8.71
C ARG A 45 -7.63 7.53 7.96
N LYS A 46 -7.17 8.48 7.16
CA LYS A 46 -6.07 8.30 6.21
C LYS A 46 -4.73 8.77 6.77
N LEU A 47 -4.74 9.83 7.58
CA LEU A 47 -3.59 10.53 8.14
C LEU A 47 -3.88 10.94 9.59
N PRO A 48 -4.09 9.98 10.52
CA PRO A 48 -4.50 10.30 11.90
C PRO A 48 -3.53 11.23 12.63
N THR A 49 -2.23 11.14 12.39
CA THR A 49 -1.21 12.05 12.94
C THR A 49 -1.45 13.50 12.51
N TRP A 50 -1.77 13.72 11.23
CA TRP A 50 -2.10 15.05 10.71
C TRP A 50 -3.40 15.58 11.29
N ALA A 51 -4.42 14.73 11.40
CA ALA A 51 -5.71 15.12 11.96
C ALA A 51 -5.65 15.46 13.46
N ALA A 52 -4.64 14.99 14.17
CA ALA A 52 -4.38 15.32 15.56
C ALA A 52 -3.69 16.69 15.75
N CYS A 53 -3.10 17.25 14.71
CA CYS A 53 -2.46 18.58 14.73
C CYS A 53 -3.50 19.65 14.39
N ASP A 54 -3.76 20.56 15.33
CA ASP A 54 -4.64 21.70 15.07
C ASP A 54 -3.97 22.70 14.13
N GLY A 55 -4.76 23.34 13.28
CA GLY A 55 -4.27 24.37 12.35
C GLY A 55 -3.77 23.82 10.99
N ILE A 56 -3.75 22.52 10.78
CA ILE A 56 -3.43 21.96 9.47
C ILE A 56 -4.42 22.44 8.41
N VAL A 57 -3.87 22.92 7.29
CA VAL A 57 -4.64 23.32 6.10
C VAL A 57 -4.65 22.14 5.12
N TYR A 58 -5.87 21.74 4.72
CA TYR A 58 -6.09 20.63 3.81
C TYR A 58 -6.33 21.09 2.37
N PRO A 59 -5.82 20.39 1.36
CA PRO A 59 -6.07 20.69 -0.03
C PRO A 59 -7.51 20.28 -0.43
N PRO A 60 -7.97 20.68 -1.63
CA PRO A 60 -9.25 20.23 -2.16
C PRO A 60 -9.39 18.71 -2.11
N HIS A 61 -10.62 18.23 -1.99
CA HIS A 61 -10.97 16.81 -1.75
C HIS A 61 -10.24 15.81 -2.68
N LEU A 62 -10.09 16.13 -3.96
CA LEU A 62 -9.43 15.24 -4.93
C LEU A 62 -7.96 14.95 -4.54
N SER A 63 -7.23 15.95 -4.10
CA SER A 63 -5.84 15.78 -3.65
C SER A 63 -5.75 14.94 -2.39
N MET A 64 -6.73 15.08 -1.48
CA MET A 64 -6.83 14.24 -0.27
C MET A 64 -7.11 12.77 -0.59
N GLU A 65 -7.89 12.47 -1.63
CA GLU A 65 -8.12 11.09 -2.06
C GLU A 65 -6.87 10.46 -2.70
N GLN A 66 -6.09 11.24 -3.43
CA GLN A 66 -4.92 10.77 -4.18
C GLN A 66 -3.63 10.68 -3.35
N CYS A 67 -3.51 11.42 -2.25
CA CYS A 67 -2.31 11.37 -1.42
C CYS A 67 -2.11 9.98 -0.77
N SER A 68 -0.92 9.69 -0.31
CA SER A 68 -0.59 8.48 0.45
C SER A 68 -1.40 8.40 1.75
N SER A 69 -1.61 7.19 2.25
CA SER A 69 -2.08 6.96 3.61
C SER A 69 -0.91 6.97 4.59
N GLU A 70 -1.17 7.21 5.86
CA GLU A 70 -0.13 7.21 6.90
C GLU A 70 0.67 5.88 6.95
N PRO A 71 0.05 4.69 6.89
CA PRO A 71 0.81 3.44 6.83
C PRO A 71 1.75 3.36 5.62
N THR A 72 1.33 3.85 4.45
CA THR A 72 2.21 3.81 3.26
C THR A 72 3.30 4.87 3.32
N ALA A 73 3.04 6.05 3.91
CA ALA A 73 4.06 7.07 4.15
C ALA A 73 5.11 6.61 5.18
N GLN A 74 4.66 5.95 6.27
CA GLN A 74 5.54 5.33 7.26
C GLN A 74 6.41 4.22 6.64
N TYR A 75 5.85 3.42 5.74
CA TYR A 75 6.61 2.41 5.00
C TYR A 75 7.76 3.03 4.20
N LYS A 76 7.51 4.17 3.52
CA LYS A 76 8.53 4.92 2.77
C LYS A 76 9.60 5.53 3.68
N LEU A 77 9.22 6.04 4.85
CA LEU A 77 10.19 6.48 5.85
C LEU A 77 11.13 5.33 6.28
N ASN A 78 10.57 4.17 6.62
CA ASN A 78 11.36 3.01 7.04
C ASN A 78 12.31 2.55 5.92
N LEU A 79 11.85 2.56 4.68
CA LEU A 79 12.66 2.25 3.50
C LEU A 79 13.79 3.27 3.31
N ALA A 80 13.52 4.56 3.44
CA ALA A 80 14.53 5.62 3.38
C ALA A 80 15.59 5.44 4.47
N MET A 81 15.18 5.15 5.71
CA MET A 81 16.10 4.87 6.83
C MET A 81 16.99 3.63 6.58
N GLU A 82 16.45 2.58 5.99
CA GLU A 82 17.22 1.38 5.65
C GLU A 82 18.27 1.69 4.58
N TRP A 83 17.90 2.42 3.54
CA TRP A 83 18.82 2.78 2.46
C TRP A 83 19.88 3.80 2.88
N THR A 84 19.55 4.78 3.75
CA THR A 84 20.54 5.71 4.31
C THR A 84 21.64 4.98 5.10
N ARG A 85 21.28 3.90 5.82
CA ARG A 85 22.28 3.07 6.51
C ARG A 85 23.18 2.32 5.53
N ARG A 86 22.69 1.88 4.37
CA ARG A 86 23.47 1.15 3.37
C ARG A 86 24.46 2.05 2.65
N VAL A 87 24.11 3.29 2.36
CA VAL A 87 24.97 4.26 1.70
C VAL A 87 25.84 5.06 2.70
N ASP A 88 25.72 4.76 4.00
CA ASP A 88 26.44 5.39 5.11
C ASP A 88 26.37 6.93 5.12
N HIS A 89 25.24 7.45 4.66
CA HIS A 89 24.97 8.88 4.59
C HIS A 89 23.48 9.19 4.78
N ALA A 90 23.17 10.16 5.62
CA ALA A 90 21.81 10.65 5.87
C ALA A 90 21.75 12.18 5.79
N SER A 91 22.56 12.83 4.93
CA SER A 91 22.73 14.27 4.96
C SER A 91 21.57 15.03 4.32
N SER A 92 21.09 14.62 3.15
CA SER A 92 20.11 15.41 2.41
C SER A 92 19.13 14.56 1.59
N MET A 93 17.90 15.06 1.47
CA MET A 93 16.93 14.54 0.51
C MET A 93 16.27 15.65 -0.27
N THR A 94 15.79 15.34 -1.46
CA THR A 94 14.94 16.22 -2.27
C THR A 94 13.75 15.42 -2.80
N ASP A 95 12.53 15.88 -2.48
CA ASP A 95 11.30 15.43 -3.14
C ASP A 95 11.02 16.37 -4.31
N LEU A 96 11.10 15.85 -5.54
CA LEU A 96 10.92 16.63 -6.77
C LEU A 96 9.44 16.79 -7.17
N THR A 97 8.53 16.11 -6.49
CA THR A 97 7.10 16.04 -6.83
C THR A 97 6.24 16.11 -5.57
N GLY A 98 6.53 17.05 -4.71
CA GLY A 98 6.05 17.11 -3.33
C GLY A 98 4.54 17.02 -3.11
N GLY A 99 3.73 17.51 -4.06
CA GLY A 99 2.27 17.45 -3.99
C GLY A 99 1.72 18.06 -2.70
N PHE A 100 0.85 17.31 -1.97
CA PHE A 100 0.35 17.76 -0.67
C PHE A 100 1.38 17.57 0.48
N GLY A 101 2.52 16.98 0.22
CA GLY A 101 3.60 16.86 1.20
C GLY A 101 3.47 15.71 2.19
N VAL A 102 2.53 14.76 2.00
CA VAL A 102 2.36 13.65 2.93
C VAL A 102 3.60 12.76 2.96
N ASP A 103 4.04 12.24 1.82
CA ASP A 103 5.24 11.39 1.75
C ASP A 103 6.49 12.14 2.22
N PHE A 104 6.60 13.41 1.83
CA PHE A 104 7.69 14.29 2.25
C PHE A 104 7.74 14.46 3.78
N SER A 105 6.59 14.69 4.43
CA SER A 105 6.53 14.92 5.88
C SER A 105 7.03 13.74 6.70
N PHE A 106 6.91 12.51 6.18
CA PHE A 106 7.47 11.32 6.83
C PHE A 106 8.93 11.12 6.43
N THR A 107 9.23 11.08 5.13
CA THR A 107 10.57 10.72 4.65
C THR A 107 11.64 11.73 5.05
N SER A 108 11.30 13.03 5.16
CA SER A 108 12.22 14.09 5.62
C SER A 108 12.82 13.82 7.00
N CYS A 109 12.11 13.09 7.87
CA CYS A 109 12.59 12.73 9.22
C CYS A 109 13.81 11.79 9.22
N ALA A 110 14.12 11.15 8.09
CA ALA A 110 15.32 10.30 7.96
C ALA A 110 16.59 11.09 7.60
N PHE A 111 16.52 12.42 7.40
CA PHE A 111 17.62 13.22 6.86
C PHE A 111 17.92 14.47 7.72
N ALA A 112 19.17 14.94 7.68
CA ALA A 112 19.56 16.16 8.36
C ALA A 112 18.97 17.42 7.68
N SER A 113 18.75 17.36 6.36
CA SER A 113 18.11 18.42 5.58
C SER A 113 17.21 17.84 4.49
N ALA A 114 16.08 18.50 4.25
CA ALA A 114 15.12 18.06 3.24
C ALA A 114 14.65 19.24 2.39
N THR A 115 14.49 19.00 1.09
CA THR A 115 13.94 20.01 0.16
C THR A 115 12.69 19.44 -0.49
N TYR A 116 11.59 20.16 -0.32
CA TYR A 116 10.32 19.91 -1.00
C TYR A 116 10.25 20.78 -2.25
N VAL A 117 9.98 20.19 -3.40
CA VAL A 117 9.83 20.88 -4.69
C VAL A 117 8.45 20.57 -5.28
N GLU A 118 7.71 21.61 -5.61
CA GLU A 118 6.38 21.54 -6.23
C GLU A 118 6.15 22.74 -7.12
N ARG A 119 5.54 22.54 -8.29
CA ARG A 119 5.25 23.61 -9.25
C ARG A 119 3.99 24.42 -8.92
N ASN A 120 3.08 23.85 -8.14
CA ASN A 120 1.84 24.51 -7.73
C ASN A 120 2.07 25.39 -6.51
N ALA A 121 2.06 26.71 -6.71
CA ALA A 121 2.31 27.70 -5.65
C ALA A 121 1.32 27.57 -4.47
N GLN A 122 0.07 27.20 -4.70
CA GLN A 122 -0.91 27.02 -3.63
C GLN A 122 -0.54 25.84 -2.72
N LEU A 123 -0.06 24.73 -3.31
CA LEU A 123 0.44 23.59 -2.54
C LEU A 123 1.71 23.95 -1.78
N CYS A 124 2.64 24.71 -2.40
CA CYS A 124 3.84 25.20 -1.72
C CYS A 124 3.50 26.01 -0.47
N HIS A 125 2.61 27.00 -0.56
CA HIS A 125 2.18 27.80 0.60
C HIS A 125 1.51 26.96 1.68
N MET A 126 0.69 25.98 1.28
CA MET A 126 0.02 25.10 2.21
C MET A 126 1.01 24.21 2.97
N VAL A 127 1.97 23.63 2.26
CA VAL A 127 3.01 22.77 2.87
C VAL A 127 3.94 23.60 3.74
N GLU A 128 4.34 24.79 3.32
CA GLU A 128 5.14 25.72 4.13
C GLU A 128 4.46 26.07 5.46
N HIS A 129 3.12 26.22 5.45
CA HIS A 129 2.33 26.41 6.66
C HIS A 129 2.26 25.14 7.53
N ASN A 130 2.08 23.96 6.92
CA ASN A 130 1.82 22.72 7.65
C ASN A 130 3.09 22.08 8.28
N LEU A 131 4.26 22.21 7.63
CA LEU A 131 5.49 21.55 8.09
C LEU A 131 5.88 21.91 9.53
N PRO A 132 5.87 23.19 9.96
CA PRO A 132 6.17 23.53 11.35
C PRO A 132 5.15 22.94 12.35
N LEU A 133 3.87 22.87 11.98
CA LEU A 133 2.82 22.28 12.81
C LEU A 133 3.03 20.77 13.02
N LEU A 134 3.65 20.10 12.04
CA LEU A 134 4.04 18.70 12.10
C LEU A 134 5.41 18.47 12.78
N GLY A 135 6.06 19.54 13.25
CA GLY A 135 7.36 19.50 13.91
C GLY A 135 8.53 19.21 12.95
N ILE A 136 8.39 19.61 11.69
CA ILE A 136 9.41 19.41 10.66
C ILE A 136 10.16 20.73 10.42
N ASP A 137 11.33 20.86 11.04
CA ASP A 137 12.12 22.09 11.05
C ASP A 137 13.34 22.03 10.10
N ASN A 138 13.65 20.83 9.57
CA ASN A 138 14.80 20.58 8.67
C ASN A 138 14.45 20.73 7.19
N ALA A 139 13.26 21.24 6.87
CA ALA A 139 12.71 21.29 5.52
C ALA A 139 12.76 22.68 4.89
N LYS A 140 13.03 22.71 3.59
CA LYS A 140 12.91 23.89 2.73
C LYS A 140 11.87 23.66 1.65
N VAL A 141 10.95 24.60 1.46
CA VAL A 141 9.95 24.58 0.38
C VAL A 141 10.46 25.39 -0.81
N VAL A 142 10.37 24.82 -2.00
CA VAL A 142 10.77 25.46 -3.27
C VAL A 142 9.64 25.32 -4.27
N CYS A 143 9.12 26.45 -4.75
CA CYS A 143 8.13 26.47 -5.83
C CYS A 143 8.86 26.50 -7.18
N ALA A 144 9.00 25.33 -7.82
CA ALA A 144 9.72 25.17 -9.08
C ALA A 144 9.23 23.95 -9.86
N ASP A 145 9.55 23.89 -11.15
CA ASP A 145 9.41 22.65 -11.94
C ASP A 145 10.48 21.64 -11.54
N ALA A 146 10.11 20.36 -11.47
CA ALA A 146 10.97 19.26 -11.06
C ALA A 146 12.21 19.10 -11.94
N VAL A 147 12.05 19.23 -13.27
CA VAL A 147 13.13 19.05 -14.25
C VAL A 147 14.13 20.20 -14.17
N ASP A 148 13.60 21.43 -14.09
CA ASP A 148 14.43 22.64 -13.97
C ASP A 148 15.23 22.61 -12.66
N TYR A 149 14.58 22.27 -11.55
CA TYR A 149 15.24 22.17 -10.25
C TYR A 149 16.30 21.07 -10.22
N LEU A 150 15.98 19.86 -10.74
CA LEU A 150 16.94 18.76 -10.84
C LEU A 150 18.21 19.17 -11.60
N SER A 151 18.11 20.02 -12.63
CA SER A 151 19.26 20.45 -13.42
C SER A 151 20.30 21.18 -12.57
N THR A 152 19.89 21.92 -11.56
CA THR A 152 20.73 22.75 -10.67
C THR A 152 21.06 22.09 -9.33
N LEU A 153 20.42 20.95 -9.02
CA LEU A 153 20.55 20.25 -7.75
C LEU A 153 21.96 19.71 -7.54
N ASP A 154 22.52 19.87 -6.35
CA ASP A 154 23.73 19.20 -5.92
C ASP A 154 23.45 17.72 -5.55
N MET A 155 24.51 16.93 -5.31
CA MET A 155 24.42 15.53 -4.90
C MET A 155 23.57 15.39 -3.63
N GLN A 156 22.58 14.54 -3.68
CA GLN A 156 21.69 14.18 -2.58
C GLN A 156 21.97 12.77 -2.08
N THR A 157 21.63 12.50 -0.81
CA THR A 157 21.56 11.12 -0.35
C THR A 157 20.37 10.41 -1.00
N MET A 158 19.19 11.05 -0.99
CA MET A 158 17.99 10.52 -1.64
C MET A 158 17.32 11.57 -2.52
N ILE A 159 16.89 11.16 -3.70
CA ILE A 159 15.86 11.86 -4.47
C ILE A 159 14.58 11.04 -4.42
N PHE A 160 13.47 11.68 -4.07
CA PHE A 160 12.12 11.10 -4.15
C PHE A 160 11.39 11.65 -5.38
N LEU A 161 10.65 10.80 -6.08
CA LEU A 161 9.87 11.17 -7.26
C LEU A 161 8.58 10.36 -7.33
N ASP A 162 7.43 11.05 -7.38
CA ASP A 162 6.08 10.49 -7.63
C ASP A 162 5.50 11.13 -8.90
N PRO A 163 5.91 10.68 -10.10
CA PRO A 163 5.52 11.32 -11.34
C PRO A 163 4.03 11.11 -11.61
N ALA A 164 3.34 12.21 -11.94
CA ALA A 164 1.93 12.18 -12.32
C ALA A 164 1.74 11.50 -13.68
N ARG A 165 0.61 10.82 -13.86
CA ARG A 165 0.23 10.28 -15.16
C ARG A 165 -0.17 11.40 -16.11
N ARG A 166 0.22 11.30 -17.39
CA ARG A 166 -0.25 12.21 -18.44
C ARG A 166 -1.65 11.79 -18.88
N ASP A 167 -2.65 12.45 -18.36
CA ASP A 167 -4.04 12.19 -18.73
C ASP A 167 -4.48 13.15 -19.85
N GLN A 168 -3.93 12.99 -21.06
CA GLN A 168 -4.35 13.85 -22.18
C GLN A 168 -5.63 13.35 -22.90
N HIS A 169 -6.04 12.06 -22.72
CA HIS A 169 -7.20 11.50 -23.41
C HIS A 169 -7.91 10.35 -22.66
N GLY A 170 -7.80 10.24 -21.35
CA GLY A 170 -8.48 9.16 -20.59
C GLY A 170 -7.98 7.74 -20.92
N ALA A 171 -6.90 7.61 -21.66
CA ALA A 171 -6.26 6.32 -21.93
C ALA A 171 -5.51 5.85 -20.66
N LYS A 172 -5.65 4.56 -20.32
CA LYS A 172 -4.90 3.95 -19.21
C LYS A 172 -3.40 4.02 -19.53
N THR A 173 -2.70 4.90 -18.86
CA THR A 173 -1.23 4.99 -18.92
C THR A 173 -0.63 3.69 -18.39
N VAL A 174 0.18 3.03 -19.20
CA VAL A 174 0.76 1.70 -18.92
C VAL A 174 2.28 1.74 -18.84
N MET A 175 2.93 2.85 -19.26
CA MET A 175 4.38 2.96 -19.41
C MET A 175 4.98 4.10 -18.59
N LEU A 176 6.24 3.96 -18.18
CA LEU A 176 6.99 5.01 -17.47
C LEU A 176 7.17 6.28 -18.31
N ALA A 177 7.36 6.15 -19.61
CA ALA A 177 7.50 7.27 -20.54
C ALA A 177 6.25 8.15 -20.64
N ASP A 178 5.09 7.62 -20.21
CA ASP A 178 3.83 8.39 -20.20
C ASP A 178 3.64 9.21 -18.91
N CYS A 179 4.60 9.17 -17.99
CA CYS A 179 4.56 9.94 -16.75
C CYS A 179 5.09 11.38 -16.95
N THR A 180 4.74 12.26 -16.03
CA THR A 180 5.29 13.63 -15.96
C THR A 180 5.81 13.88 -14.54
N PRO A 181 7.12 14.16 -14.38
CA PRO A 181 8.17 14.16 -15.42
C PRO A 181 8.46 12.76 -15.99
N ASP A 182 9.05 12.72 -17.19
CA ASP A 182 9.47 11.49 -17.85
C ASP A 182 10.70 10.90 -17.14
N VAL A 183 10.49 9.87 -16.36
CA VAL A 183 11.51 9.24 -15.51
C VAL A 183 12.63 8.63 -16.35
N VAL A 184 12.31 8.06 -17.52
CA VAL A 184 13.32 7.40 -18.38
C VAL A 184 14.30 8.43 -18.93
N GLN A 185 13.81 9.60 -19.32
CA GLN A 185 14.67 10.71 -19.75
C GLN A 185 15.49 11.30 -18.60
N LEU A 186 14.94 11.35 -17.39
CA LEU A 186 15.63 11.90 -16.21
C LEU A 186 16.60 10.92 -15.56
N LEU A 187 16.53 9.63 -15.87
CA LEU A 187 17.31 8.57 -15.21
C LEU A 187 18.81 8.90 -15.08
N PRO A 188 19.54 9.36 -16.15
CA PRO A 188 20.96 9.66 -16.00
C PRO A 188 21.25 10.80 -15.02
N GLN A 189 20.34 11.78 -14.92
CA GLN A 189 20.51 12.89 -13.97
C GLN A 189 20.19 12.45 -12.54
N LEU A 190 19.14 11.65 -12.34
CA LEU A 190 18.76 11.11 -11.04
C LEU A 190 19.92 10.29 -10.44
N LEU A 191 20.49 9.37 -11.22
CA LEU A 191 21.61 8.52 -10.79
C LEU A 191 22.88 9.34 -10.50
N LYS A 192 23.18 10.36 -11.32
CA LYS A 192 24.32 11.23 -11.09
C LYS A 192 24.17 12.13 -9.86
N LYS A 193 22.94 12.45 -9.46
CA LYS A 193 22.65 13.45 -8.43
C LYS A 193 22.09 12.88 -7.13
N SER A 194 21.97 11.55 -7.04
CA SER A 194 21.61 10.89 -5.79
C SER A 194 22.37 9.60 -5.58
N ARG A 195 22.60 9.25 -4.32
CA ARG A 195 23.13 7.92 -3.97
C ARG A 195 22.09 6.83 -4.21
N PHE A 196 20.82 7.17 -3.95
CA PHE A 196 19.69 6.37 -4.37
C PHE A 196 18.47 7.25 -4.67
N THR A 197 17.66 6.77 -5.61
CA THR A 197 16.36 7.41 -5.92
C THR A 197 15.24 6.48 -5.49
N MET A 198 14.26 6.97 -4.76
CA MET A 198 13.00 6.29 -4.48
C MET A 198 11.92 6.81 -5.42
N LEU A 199 11.48 5.93 -6.31
CA LEU A 199 10.46 6.22 -7.32
C LEU A 199 9.14 5.59 -6.90
N LYS A 200 8.10 6.40 -6.70
CA LYS A 200 6.75 5.93 -6.42
C LYS A 200 5.94 5.91 -7.71
N LEU A 201 5.27 4.81 -7.96
CA LEU A 201 4.50 4.58 -9.18
C LEU A 201 3.11 4.06 -8.86
N SER A 202 2.20 4.27 -9.82
CA SER A 202 0.87 3.67 -9.75
C SER A 202 0.93 2.15 -9.70
N PRO A 203 0.12 1.48 -8.87
CA PRO A 203 0.03 0.02 -8.86
C PRO A 203 -0.53 -0.57 -10.17
N MET A 204 -1.04 0.26 -11.07
CA MET A 204 -1.51 -0.19 -12.40
C MET A 204 -0.36 -0.45 -13.38
N LEU A 205 0.84 0.13 -13.16
CA LEU A 205 2.00 -0.11 -14.01
C LEU A 205 2.49 -1.56 -13.88
N ASP A 206 3.01 -2.10 -15.00
CA ASP A 206 3.72 -3.38 -15.00
C ASP A 206 5.12 -3.15 -14.42
N TRP A 207 5.38 -3.74 -13.26
CA TRP A 207 6.66 -3.57 -12.58
C TRP A 207 7.84 -4.23 -13.32
N HIS A 208 7.60 -5.33 -14.06
CA HIS A 208 8.66 -5.96 -14.87
C HIS A 208 9.11 -5.03 -16.00
N LYS A 209 8.12 -4.42 -16.68
CA LYS A 209 8.41 -3.45 -17.73
C LYS A 209 9.10 -2.21 -17.18
N ALA A 210 8.67 -1.73 -16.01
CA ALA A 210 9.33 -0.59 -15.35
C ALA A 210 10.80 -0.88 -15.00
N VAL A 211 11.11 -2.08 -14.50
CA VAL A 211 12.49 -2.51 -14.23
C VAL A 211 13.32 -2.62 -15.52
N GLU A 212 12.73 -3.15 -16.60
CA GLU A 212 13.39 -3.23 -17.91
C GLU A 212 13.72 -1.83 -18.46
N ASP A 213 12.76 -0.91 -18.42
CA ASP A 213 12.93 0.46 -18.93
C ASP A 213 14.00 1.25 -18.14
N LEU A 214 14.24 0.90 -16.87
CA LEU A 214 15.25 1.51 -16.00
C LEU A 214 16.64 0.83 -16.06
N GLN A 215 16.86 -0.04 -17.04
CA GLN A 215 18.18 -0.48 -17.52
C GLN A 215 19.12 -1.05 -16.44
N GLY A 216 18.60 -1.86 -15.51
CA GLY A 216 19.40 -2.54 -14.49
C GLY A 216 19.87 -1.65 -13.33
N THR A 217 19.30 -0.46 -13.16
CA THR A 217 19.57 0.44 -12.02
C THR A 217 18.68 0.17 -10.81
N VAL A 218 17.58 -0.57 -11.00
CA VAL A 218 16.65 -0.94 -9.93
C VAL A 218 17.25 -2.02 -9.04
N ARG A 219 17.32 -1.77 -7.76
CA ARG A 219 17.80 -2.70 -6.73
C ARG A 219 16.68 -3.37 -5.96
N GLU A 220 15.62 -2.61 -5.71
CA GLU A 220 14.45 -3.12 -4.99
C GLU A 220 13.15 -2.67 -5.64
N VAL A 221 12.19 -3.58 -5.67
CA VAL A 221 10.80 -3.34 -6.05
C VAL A 221 9.95 -3.62 -4.83
N HIS A 222 9.19 -2.64 -4.37
CA HIS A 222 8.25 -2.80 -3.26
C HIS A 222 6.83 -2.66 -3.77
N ILE A 223 6.06 -3.73 -3.64
CA ILE A 223 4.64 -3.78 -4.00
C ILE A 223 3.87 -3.68 -2.70
N VAL A 224 3.24 -2.54 -2.48
CA VAL A 224 2.61 -2.21 -1.19
C VAL A 224 1.10 -2.30 -1.31
N SER A 225 0.47 -3.14 -0.50
CA SER A 225 -0.97 -3.25 -0.35
C SER A 225 -1.43 -2.83 1.05
N VAL A 226 -2.66 -2.35 1.13
CA VAL A 226 -3.34 -1.95 2.37
C VAL A 226 -4.80 -2.39 2.27
N GLY A 227 -5.27 -3.13 3.26
CA GLY A 227 -6.68 -3.52 3.32
C GLY A 227 -7.13 -4.37 2.13
N GLY A 228 -6.25 -5.22 1.59
CA GLY A 228 -6.53 -6.11 0.48
C GLY A 228 -6.47 -5.47 -0.91
N GLU A 229 -5.95 -4.25 -1.02
CA GLU A 229 -5.80 -3.52 -2.29
C GLU A 229 -4.35 -3.05 -2.47
N CYS A 230 -3.75 -3.31 -3.66
CA CYS A 230 -2.44 -2.78 -3.99
C CYS A 230 -2.52 -1.26 -4.18
N LYS A 231 -1.79 -0.51 -3.36
CA LYS A 231 -1.86 0.96 -3.30
C LYS A 231 -0.78 1.65 -4.10
N GLU A 232 0.43 1.13 -4.05
CA GLU A 232 1.59 1.77 -4.69
C GLU A 232 2.66 0.74 -5.05
N LEU A 233 3.49 1.11 -6.00
CA LEU A 233 4.68 0.44 -6.43
C LEU A 233 5.85 1.37 -6.17
N LEU A 234 6.84 0.94 -5.37
CA LEU A 234 8.06 1.71 -5.12
C LEU A 234 9.25 1.00 -5.78
N LEU A 235 10.06 1.75 -6.48
CA LEU A 235 11.34 1.26 -7.02
C LEU A 235 12.47 2.03 -6.35
N VAL A 236 13.50 1.32 -5.90
CA VAL A 236 14.72 1.95 -5.39
C VAL A 236 15.84 1.73 -6.41
N LEU A 237 16.35 2.85 -6.90
CA LEU A 237 17.40 2.89 -7.92
C LEU A 237 18.72 3.31 -7.27
N SER A 238 19.83 2.67 -7.65
CA SER A 238 21.18 3.05 -7.23
C SER A 238 22.23 2.49 -8.17
N GLU A 239 23.28 3.25 -8.43
CA GLU A 239 24.52 2.76 -9.04
C GLU A 239 25.61 2.44 -8.02
N GLU A 240 25.53 3.02 -6.80
CA GLU A 240 26.54 2.80 -5.77
C GLU A 240 26.47 1.40 -5.13
N ILE A 241 25.27 0.79 -5.09
CA ILE A 241 25.06 -0.52 -4.48
C ILE A 241 24.80 -1.54 -5.58
N GLU A 242 25.79 -2.38 -5.85
CA GLU A 242 25.60 -3.56 -6.70
C GLU A 242 24.93 -4.68 -5.87
N SER A 243 23.71 -5.01 -6.21
CA SER A 243 22.97 -6.11 -5.60
C SER A 243 22.03 -6.74 -6.62
N GLU A 244 21.74 -8.03 -6.44
CA GLU A 244 20.65 -8.67 -7.17
C GLU A 244 19.32 -7.96 -6.89
N LEU A 245 18.47 -7.87 -7.91
CA LEU A 245 17.12 -7.33 -7.78
C LEU A 245 16.34 -8.12 -6.74
N LYS A 246 15.74 -7.42 -5.77
CA LYS A 246 14.82 -8.01 -4.78
C LYS A 246 13.43 -7.44 -4.93
N VAL A 247 12.42 -8.29 -4.79
CA VAL A 247 11.01 -7.89 -4.80
C VAL A 247 10.41 -8.12 -3.43
N PHE A 248 9.81 -7.08 -2.89
CA PHE A 248 9.18 -7.03 -1.57
C PHE A 248 7.68 -6.90 -1.75
N CYS A 249 6.93 -7.88 -1.31
CA CYS A 249 5.48 -7.86 -1.27
C CYS A 249 5.03 -7.53 0.15
N ALA A 250 4.65 -6.28 0.38
CA ALA A 250 4.23 -5.79 1.68
C ALA A 250 2.70 -5.64 1.73
N ASP A 251 2.08 -6.19 2.77
CA ASP A 251 0.65 -5.99 3.05
C ASP A 251 0.52 -5.32 4.42
N LEU A 252 0.12 -4.05 4.41
CA LEU A 252 0.00 -3.22 5.59
C LEU A 252 -1.42 -3.28 6.13
N GLU A 253 -1.57 -3.23 7.45
CA GLU A 253 -2.89 -3.06 8.04
C GLU A 253 -3.48 -1.69 7.69
N ALA A 254 -4.78 -1.68 7.42
CA ALA A 254 -5.50 -0.43 7.28
C ALA A 254 -5.50 0.26 8.65
N GLY A 255 -4.93 1.45 8.76
CA GLY A 255 -4.96 2.26 9.97
C GLY A 255 -6.42 2.56 10.36
N GLY A 256 -6.98 1.72 11.21
CA GLY A 256 -8.33 1.83 11.74
C GLY A 256 -8.28 1.48 13.22
N GLY A 257 -8.58 2.46 14.07
CA GLY A 257 -8.65 2.27 15.50
C GLY A 257 -9.60 1.12 15.87
N SER A 258 -9.02 0.01 16.29
CA SER A 258 -9.74 -1.04 17.00
C SER A 258 -9.39 -0.97 18.48
N GLY A 259 -10.40 -0.70 19.29
CA GLY A 259 -10.41 -0.99 20.72
C GLY A 259 -9.99 0.17 21.61
N GLY A 260 -11.01 0.76 22.24
CA GLY A 260 -10.87 1.73 23.31
C GLY A 260 -9.93 1.25 24.42
N SER A 261 -8.84 1.96 24.58
CA SER A 261 -8.21 2.18 25.86
C SER A 261 -8.15 3.69 26.06
N SER A 262 -8.88 4.16 27.07
CA SER A 262 -8.90 5.52 27.54
C SER A 262 -7.49 6.00 27.82
N LEU A 263 -6.93 6.80 26.93
CA LEU A 263 -5.74 7.60 27.24
C LEU A 263 -6.19 8.93 27.84
N SER A 264 -6.01 9.02 29.15
CA SER A 264 -6.06 10.25 29.91
C SER A 264 -5.11 11.29 29.32
N GLY A 265 -5.62 12.53 29.22
CA GLY A 265 -4.96 13.66 28.61
C GLY A 265 -3.53 13.90 29.07
N GLY A 266 -2.66 14.00 28.10
CA GLY A 266 -1.33 14.57 28.16
C GLY A 266 -1.06 15.19 26.82
N SER A 267 -1.03 16.53 26.75
CA SER A 267 -0.58 17.31 25.61
C SER A 267 0.91 17.07 25.41
N SER A 268 1.26 16.11 24.56
CA SER A 268 2.62 15.95 24.05
C SER A 268 2.62 16.33 22.57
N SER A 269 3.33 17.43 22.28
CA SER A 269 3.74 17.80 20.94
C SER A 269 4.48 16.61 20.30
N SER A 270 3.88 15.98 19.31
CA SER A 270 4.54 14.95 18.50
C SER A 270 5.56 15.63 17.59
N SER A 271 6.78 15.79 18.09
CA SER A 271 7.94 16.22 17.30
C SER A 271 8.40 15.07 16.39
N CYS A 272 9.16 15.38 15.35
CA CYS A 272 9.79 14.42 14.41
C CYS A 272 10.54 13.26 15.14
N SER A 273 11.01 13.51 16.37
CA SER A 273 11.62 12.51 17.27
C SER A 273 10.67 11.40 17.70
N SER A 274 9.36 11.58 17.67
CA SER A 274 8.36 10.54 18.02
C SER A 274 7.96 9.65 16.84
N LEU A 275 8.22 10.09 15.59
CA LEU A 275 7.95 9.31 14.38
C LEU A 275 9.04 8.26 14.09
N SER A 276 10.25 8.42 14.68
CA SER A 276 11.40 7.54 14.44
C SER A 276 11.51 6.35 15.40
N SER A 277 10.57 6.13 16.34
CA SER A 277 10.65 5.04 17.30
C SER A 277 10.13 3.72 16.74
N GLU A 278 11.07 2.80 16.47
CA GLU A 278 10.96 1.34 16.55
C GLU A 278 10.24 0.53 15.46
N HIS A 279 10.35 0.92 14.18
CA HIS A 279 9.96 -0.01 13.08
C HIS A 279 11.16 -0.26 12.16
N SER A 280 12.09 -1.12 12.57
CA SER A 280 13.12 -1.63 11.68
C SER A 280 12.55 -2.72 10.78
N PHE A 281 12.85 -2.66 9.47
CA PHE A 281 12.66 -3.80 8.57
C PHE A 281 13.40 -5.02 9.13
N PRO A 282 12.83 -6.23 9.06
CA PRO A 282 13.56 -7.43 9.41
C PRO A 282 14.81 -7.51 8.55
N ARG A 283 15.97 -7.71 9.20
CA ARG A 283 17.25 -7.90 8.51
C ARG A 283 17.10 -9.04 7.53
N THR A 284 17.57 -8.85 6.29
CA THR A 284 17.61 -9.93 5.30
C THR A 284 18.43 -11.09 5.88
N PRO A 285 17.90 -12.32 5.97
CA PRO A 285 18.68 -13.46 6.37
C PRO A 285 19.74 -13.76 5.32
N SER A 286 20.99 -13.85 5.70
CA SER A 286 22.10 -14.34 4.88
C SER A 286 22.10 -15.87 4.76
N SER A 287 20.92 -16.47 4.65
CA SER A 287 20.66 -17.86 4.23
C SER A 287 19.17 -18.15 4.39
N PRO A 288 18.57 -19.00 3.53
CA PRO A 288 17.16 -19.29 3.61
C PRO A 288 16.91 -20.34 4.68
N SER A 289 16.85 -19.94 5.95
CA SER A 289 16.19 -20.71 6.99
C SER A 289 14.81 -20.06 7.20
N ALA A 290 13.78 -20.72 6.69
CA ALA A 290 12.41 -20.46 7.08
C ALA A 290 12.35 -20.58 8.63
N HIS A 291 11.69 -19.65 9.28
CA HIS A 291 11.44 -19.49 10.73
C HIS A 291 12.31 -18.44 11.42
N SER A 292 12.01 -17.18 11.14
CA SER A 292 12.09 -16.13 12.15
C SER A 292 10.68 -15.61 12.39
N SER A 293 10.11 -15.94 13.54
CA SER A 293 8.88 -15.35 14.04
C SER A 293 9.00 -13.83 13.98
N PRO A 294 7.98 -13.11 13.44
CA PRO A 294 8.01 -11.66 13.46
C PRO A 294 8.04 -11.21 14.91
N SER A 295 8.98 -10.35 15.25
CA SER A 295 8.97 -9.63 16.52
C SER A 295 7.63 -8.90 16.66
N ALA A 296 7.01 -9.00 17.81
CA ALA A 296 5.59 -8.75 18.10
C ALA A 296 5.10 -7.30 17.94
N HIS A 297 5.63 -6.48 17.00
CA HIS A 297 5.21 -5.07 16.84
C HIS A 297 5.28 -4.53 15.40
N SER A 298 5.33 -5.36 14.36
CA SER A 298 5.15 -4.88 12.98
C SER A 298 3.81 -5.37 12.40
N ASN A 299 2.84 -4.46 12.26
CA ASN A 299 1.53 -4.71 11.65
C ASN A 299 1.63 -4.88 10.11
N ALA A 300 2.66 -5.58 9.62
CA ALA A 300 2.88 -5.79 8.20
C ALA A 300 3.26 -7.24 7.89
N SER A 301 2.59 -7.84 6.93
CA SER A 301 3.04 -9.10 6.31
C SER A 301 4.02 -8.77 5.20
N LEU A 302 5.23 -9.33 5.24
CA LEU A 302 6.28 -9.09 4.26
C LEU A 302 6.78 -10.41 3.64
N PHE A 303 6.70 -10.52 2.32
CA PHE A 303 7.31 -11.60 1.54
C PHE A 303 8.38 -11.04 0.59
N VAL A 304 9.57 -11.64 0.58
CA VAL A 304 10.71 -11.16 -0.20
C VAL A 304 11.26 -12.29 -1.07
N TYR A 305 11.53 -12.00 -2.34
CA TYR A 305 12.16 -12.94 -3.25
C TYR A 305 13.08 -12.22 -4.25
N ALA A 306 14.01 -12.98 -4.85
CA ALA A 306 14.79 -12.54 -5.99
C ALA A 306 14.23 -13.21 -7.26
N PRO A 307 13.84 -12.44 -8.29
CA PRO A 307 13.36 -13.01 -9.55
C PRO A 307 14.38 -13.94 -10.18
N GLY A 308 13.94 -15.11 -10.63
CA GLY A 308 14.84 -16.10 -11.25
C GLY A 308 15.59 -17.03 -10.28
N SER A 309 15.47 -16.85 -8.97
CA SER A 309 16.06 -17.71 -7.94
C SER A 309 15.27 -19.00 -7.68
N LEU A 310 14.58 -19.53 -8.67
CA LEU A 310 13.68 -20.68 -8.56
C LEU A 310 14.39 -21.90 -7.95
N ARG A 311 14.02 -22.25 -6.73
CA ARG A 311 14.08 -23.63 -6.28
C ARG A 311 12.85 -24.34 -6.86
N PRO A 312 13.01 -25.54 -7.47
CA PRO A 312 11.86 -26.30 -7.95
C PRO A 312 10.87 -26.47 -6.78
N ALA A 313 9.64 -26.04 -6.99
CA ALA A 313 8.57 -26.30 -6.03
C ALA A 313 8.52 -27.81 -5.74
N PRO A 314 8.29 -28.24 -4.50
CA PRO A 314 8.13 -29.64 -4.18
C PRO A 314 7.03 -30.22 -5.08
N ASN A 315 7.35 -31.31 -5.80
CA ASN A 315 6.46 -31.99 -6.74
C ASN A 315 5.24 -32.67 -6.06
N SER A 316 4.76 -32.12 -4.96
CA SER A 316 3.57 -32.62 -4.27
C SER A 316 2.32 -32.08 -4.98
N LYS A 317 1.83 -32.81 -5.97
CA LYS A 317 0.47 -32.67 -6.50
C LYS A 317 -0.53 -33.04 -5.41
N LEU A 318 -0.74 -32.17 -4.43
CA LEU A 318 -1.83 -32.36 -3.48
C LEU A 318 -3.15 -32.24 -4.27
N LYS A 319 -3.92 -33.30 -4.26
CA LYS A 319 -5.27 -33.29 -4.81
C LYS A 319 -6.18 -32.55 -3.84
N THR A 320 -7.15 -31.79 -4.33
CA THR A 320 -8.14 -31.05 -3.53
C THR A 320 -8.84 -31.95 -2.49
N GLN A 321 -9.00 -33.21 -2.77
CA GLN A 321 -9.63 -34.22 -1.87
C GLN A 321 -8.79 -34.57 -0.64
N ASN A 322 -7.46 -34.35 -0.68
CA ASN A 322 -6.55 -34.69 0.42
C ASN A 322 -6.05 -33.45 1.15
N SER A 323 -6.53 -32.28 0.78
CA SER A 323 -6.12 -30.99 1.35
C SER A 323 -7.04 -30.59 2.47
N LYS A 324 -6.46 -30.10 3.57
CA LYS A 324 -7.22 -29.63 4.73
C LYS A 324 -7.28 -28.11 4.81
N PHE A 325 -6.34 -27.41 4.18
CA PHE A 325 -6.24 -25.98 4.22
C PHE A 325 -6.17 -25.36 2.83
N LEU A 326 -6.81 -24.20 2.70
CA LEU A 326 -6.81 -23.35 1.52
C LEU A 326 -6.16 -22.00 1.88
N HIS A 327 -5.28 -21.52 1.01
CA HIS A 327 -4.59 -20.26 1.19
C HIS A 327 -4.86 -19.34 0.00
N GLU A 328 -5.23 -18.10 0.28
CA GLU A 328 -5.45 -17.05 -0.71
C GLU A 328 -4.42 -15.93 -0.47
N PRO A 329 -3.49 -15.69 -1.41
CA PRO A 329 -2.47 -14.65 -1.28
C PRO A 329 -3.07 -13.25 -1.16
N ASN A 330 -2.35 -12.35 -0.49
CA ASN A 330 -2.71 -10.95 -0.40
C ASN A 330 -2.52 -10.20 -1.73
N ALA A 331 -2.94 -8.94 -1.78
CA ALA A 331 -2.96 -8.16 -3.01
C ALA A 331 -1.54 -7.86 -3.55
N SER A 332 -0.53 -7.72 -2.68
CA SER A 332 0.85 -7.48 -3.12
C SER A 332 1.45 -8.71 -3.83
N ILE A 333 1.22 -9.91 -3.31
CA ILE A 333 1.61 -11.17 -3.97
C ILE A 333 0.88 -11.34 -5.32
N MET A 334 -0.42 -11.04 -5.34
CA MET A 334 -1.22 -11.11 -6.57
C MET A 334 -0.68 -10.17 -7.65
N LYS A 335 -0.24 -8.97 -7.27
CA LYS A 335 0.38 -8.00 -8.18
C LYS A 335 1.79 -8.41 -8.59
N ALA A 336 2.57 -9.00 -7.69
CA ALA A 336 3.92 -9.49 -7.97
C ALA A 336 3.92 -10.64 -8.98
N GLY A 337 2.91 -11.52 -8.93
CA GLY A 337 2.83 -12.72 -9.76
C GLY A 337 3.81 -13.83 -9.35
N CYS A 338 4.41 -13.74 -8.16
CA CYS A 338 5.45 -14.65 -7.65
C CYS A 338 4.87 -15.95 -7.04
N PHE A 339 4.01 -16.62 -7.77
CA PHE A 339 3.25 -17.77 -7.26
C PHE A 339 4.11 -19.00 -7.06
N ASP A 340 5.11 -19.20 -7.89
CA ASP A 340 6.02 -20.35 -7.80
C ASP A 340 7.00 -20.17 -6.62
N GLU A 341 7.51 -18.96 -6.43
CA GLU A 341 8.36 -18.58 -5.28
C GLU A 341 7.57 -18.71 -3.97
N LEU A 342 6.32 -18.26 -3.96
CA LEU A 342 5.42 -18.41 -2.81
C LEU A 342 5.17 -19.89 -2.48
N ALA A 343 4.85 -20.71 -3.50
CA ALA A 343 4.62 -22.13 -3.33
C ALA A 343 5.85 -22.85 -2.77
N ALA A 344 7.03 -22.52 -3.28
CA ALA A 344 8.29 -23.08 -2.80
C ALA A 344 8.64 -22.65 -1.37
N ALA A 345 8.40 -21.37 -1.02
CA ALA A 345 8.74 -20.83 0.29
C ALA A 345 7.87 -21.41 1.41
N TYR A 346 6.59 -21.62 1.15
CA TYR A 346 5.62 -22.10 2.15
C TYR A 346 5.24 -23.56 2.01
N GLY A 347 5.80 -24.30 1.05
CA GLY A 347 5.50 -25.73 0.84
C GLY A 347 4.05 -25.99 0.46
N VAL A 348 3.38 -25.03 -0.20
CA VAL A 348 1.99 -25.13 -0.62
C VAL A 348 1.87 -25.51 -2.09
N SER A 349 0.76 -26.10 -2.49
CA SER A 349 0.51 -26.53 -3.86
C SER A 349 -0.60 -25.70 -4.51
N PRO A 350 -0.42 -25.14 -5.73
CA PRO A 350 -1.49 -24.40 -6.40
C PRO A 350 -2.66 -25.35 -6.77
N VAL A 351 -3.89 -24.86 -6.63
CA VAL A 351 -5.09 -25.59 -7.10
C VAL A 351 -5.06 -25.77 -8.62
N SER A 352 -4.72 -24.70 -9.32
CA SER A 352 -4.40 -24.68 -10.75
C SER A 352 -3.62 -23.40 -11.07
N ARG A 353 -2.97 -23.36 -12.23
CA ARG A 353 -2.12 -22.24 -12.63
C ARG A 353 -2.84 -20.89 -12.60
N ASN A 354 -4.13 -20.85 -12.93
CA ASN A 354 -4.90 -19.61 -13.06
C ASN A 354 -5.85 -19.36 -11.87
N SER A 355 -5.84 -20.22 -10.85
CA SER A 355 -6.72 -20.06 -9.68
C SER A 355 -6.16 -19.05 -8.66
N HIS A 356 -4.83 -18.97 -8.58
CA HIS A 356 -4.11 -18.21 -7.56
C HIS A 356 -4.55 -18.57 -6.12
N LEU A 357 -4.98 -19.83 -5.94
CA LEU A 357 -5.32 -20.43 -4.66
C LEU A 357 -4.35 -21.58 -4.40
N PHE A 358 -3.97 -21.77 -3.14
CA PHE A 358 -3.01 -22.78 -2.75
C PHE A 358 -3.60 -23.73 -1.70
N LEU A 359 -3.07 -24.94 -1.64
CA LEU A 359 -3.52 -26.00 -0.77
C LEU A 359 -2.37 -26.51 0.09
N SER A 360 -2.67 -26.92 1.31
CA SER A 360 -1.77 -27.69 2.16
C SER A 360 -2.52 -28.77 2.93
N ALA A 361 -1.78 -29.80 3.37
CA ALA A 361 -2.32 -30.85 4.25
C ALA A 361 -2.33 -30.43 5.71
N GLU A 362 -1.35 -29.60 6.11
CA GLU A 362 -1.16 -29.10 7.46
C GLU A 362 -1.26 -27.56 7.48
N PRO A 363 -1.49 -26.94 8.64
CA PRO A 363 -1.50 -25.49 8.78
C PRO A 363 -0.17 -24.89 8.31
N VAL A 364 -0.24 -23.69 7.70
CA VAL A 364 0.93 -22.93 7.27
C VAL A 364 0.96 -21.62 8.04
N ASP A 365 1.94 -21.46 8.91
CA ASP A 365 2.12 -20.26 9.70
C ASP A 365 2.73 -19.11 8.88
N GLY A 366 2.27 -17.90 9.11
CA GLY A 366 2.82 -16.70 8.48
C GLY A 366 2.60 -16.63 6.96
N PHE A 367 1.65 -17.37 6.40
CA PHE A 367 1.31 -17.27 4.97
C PHE A 367 0.88 -15.83 4.64
N PRO A 368 1.47 -15.18 3.60
CA PRO A 368 1.18 -13.79 3.26
C PRO A 368 -0.19 -13.66 2.56
N GLY A 369 -1.25 -13.75 3.33
CA GLY A 369 -2.62 -13.72 2.84
C GLY A 369 -3.61 -14.26 3.86
N ARG A 370 -4.67 -14.90 3.37
CA ARG A 370 -5.73 -15.49 4.21
C ARG A 370 -5.67 -16.99 4.15
N SER A 371 -5.81 -17.64 5.30
CA SER A 371 -5.86 -19.11 5.42
C SER A 371 -7.22 -19.57 5.89
N PHE A 372 -7.68 -20.72 5.36
CA PHE A 372 -8.98 -21.30 5.64
C PHE A 372 -8.85 -22.79 5.85
N SER A 373 -9.59 -23.36 6.81
CA SER A 373 -9.78 -24.80 6.94
C SER A 373 -10.87 -25.27 5.98
N ILE A 374 -10.59 -26.27 5.18
CA ILE A 374 -11.56 -26.86 4.24
C ILE A 374 -12.42 -27.86 5.00
N GLU A 375 -13.72 -27.60 5.07
CA GLU A 375 -14.67 -28.51 5.70
C GLU A 375 -15.23 -29.55 4.71
N ARG A 376 -15.49 -29.08 3.47
CA ARG A 376 -16.07 -29.94 2.43
C ARG A 376 -15.63 -29.48 1.04
N VAL A 377 -15.46 -30.43 0.15
CA VAL A 377 -15.27 -30.21 -1.28
C VAL A 377 -16.47 -30.80 -2.02
N THR A 378 -17.06 -30.03 -2.94
CA THR A 378 -18.21 -30.47 -3.72
C THR A 378 -18.14 -29.93 -5.14
N THR A 379 -18.96 -30.49 -6.01
CA THR A 379 -19.14 -30.01 -7.37
C THR A 379 -20.48 -29.26 -7.52
N LEU A 380 -20.84 -28.84 -8.74
CA LEU A 380 -22.17 -28.27 -9.01
C LEU A 380 -23.26 -29.36 -9.20
N ASN A 381 -22.98 -30.63 -8.90
CA ASN A 381 -23.96 -31.71 -8.90
C ASN A 381 -25.03 -31.43 -7.83
N LYS A 382 -26.30 -31.47 -8.21
CA LYS A 382 -27.42 -31.09 -7.34
C LYS A 382 -27.50 -31.90 -6.04
N ARG A 383 -27.17 -33.21 -6.10
CA ARG A 383 -27.26 -34.12 -4.95
C ARG A 383 -26.13 -33.81 -3.96
N GLU A 384 -24.90 -33.75 -4.43
CA GLU A 384 -23.71 -33.45 -3.64
C GLU A 384 -23.81 -32.02 -3.01
N LEU A 385 -24.23 -31.04 -3.82
CA LEU A 385 -24.39 -29.66 -3.41
C LEU A 385 -25.41 -29.54 -2.26
N ARG A 386 -26.56 -30.23 -2.35
CA ARG A 386 -27.58 -30.21 -1.27
C ARG A 386 -27.02 -30.76 0.03
N GLN A 387 -26.23 -31.81 -0.05
CA GLN A 387 -25.61 -32.44 1.12
C GLN A 387 -24.51 -31.53 1.70
N ALA A 388 -23.68 -30.95 0.83
CA ALA A 388 -22.56 -30.08 1.24
C ALA A 388 -23.01 -28.78 1.86
N LEU A 389 -24.14 -28.21 1.42
CA LEU A 389 -24.70 -26.94 1.92
C LEU A 389 -25.74 -27.10 3.02
N ALA A 390 -25.98 -28.32 3.51
CA ALA A 390 -26.97 -28.56 4.56
C ALA A 390 -26.63 -27.76 5.82
N GLY A 391 -27.59 -26.93 6.27
CA GLY A 391 -27.43 -26.03 7.43
C GLY A 391 -26.71 -24.71 7.16
N ILE A 392 -26.32 -24.42 5.92
CA ILE A 392 -25.67 -23.14 5.55
C ILE A 392 -26.70 -22.22 4.91
N GLU A 393 -27.02 -21.09 5.54
CA GLU A 393 -27.93 -20.06 5.02
C GLU A 393 -27.20 -18.86 4.43
N LYS A 394 -25.97 -18.58 4.92
CA LYS A 394 -25.15 -17.44 4.54
C LYS A 394 -23.73 -17.90 4.23
N ALA A 395 -23.10 -17.31 3.23
CA ALA A 395 -21.70 -17.54 2.94
C ALA A 395 -21.05 -16.37 2.18
N ASN A 396 -19.76 -16.17 2.44
CA ASN A 396 -18.89 -15.32 1.66
C ASN A 396 -18.40 -16.11 0.44
N ILE A 397 -18.77 -15.69 -0.77
CA ILE A 397 -18.47 -16.43 -2.00
C ILE A 397 -17.37 -15.70 -2.77
N ALA A 398 -16.33 -16.43 -3.15
CA ALA A 398 -15.27 -16.00 -4.05
C ALA A 398 -15.17 -16.94 -5.25
N THR A 399 -14.93 -16.38 -6.43
CA THR A 399 -14.71 -17.15 -7.67
C THR A 399 -13.30 -16.89 -8.18
N ARG A 400 -12.55 -17.96 -8.49
CA ARG A 400 -11.20 -17.92 -9.04
C ARG A 400 -11.10 -18.91 -10.19
N ASN A 401 -10.88 -18.43 -11.41
CA ASN A 401 -10.88 -19.29 -12.61
C ASN A 401 -12.13 -20.20 -12.69
N PHE A 402 -13.30 -19.59 -12.59
CA PHE A 402 -14.58 -20.29 -12.54
C PHE A 402 -15.57 -19.69 -13.57
N PRO A 403 -16.41 -20.51 -14.24
CA PRO A 403 -17.26 -20.06 -15.35
C PRO A 403 -18.45 -19.20 -14.93
N LEU A 404 -18.79 -19.14 -13.63
CA LEU A 404 -19.89 -18.32 -13.10
C LEU A 404 -19.34 -17.16 -12.27
N SER A 405 -20.01 -16.02 -12.38
CA SER A 405 -19.76 -14.89 -11.47
C SER A 405 -20.25 -15.18 -10.05
N VAL A 406 -19.76 -14.39 -9.07
CA VAL A 406 -20.22 -14.48 -7.68
C VAL A 406 -21.73 -14.32 -7.57
N ALA A 407 -22.33 -13.39 -8.33
CA ALA A 407 -23.77 -13.12 -8.29
C ALA A 407 -24.59 -14.30 -8.83
N GLU A 408 -24.17 -14.91 -9.95
CA GLU A 408 -24.81 -16.09 -10.54
C GLU A 408 -24.70 -17.29 -9.62
N LEU A 409 -23.50 -17.52 -9.07
CA LEU A 409 -23.27 -18.61 -8.14
C LEU A 409 -24.11 -18.47 -6.88
N ARG A 410 -24.15 -17.27 -6.29
CA ARG A 410 -24.99 -16.96 -5.11
C ARG A 410 -26.47 -17.27 -5.36
N LYS A 411 -26.99 -16.83 -6.50
CA LYS A 411 -28.39 -17.14 -6.92
C LYS A 411 -28.62 -18.65 -7.07
N ARG A 412 -27.66 -19.37 -7.68
CA ARG A 412 -27.74 -20.83 -7.87
C ARG A 412 -27.70 -21.60 -6.55
N LEU A 413 -26.84 -21.18 -5.61
CA LEU A 413 -26.69 -21.80 -4.30
C LEU A 413 -27.80 -21.40 -3.32
N LYS A 414 -28.56 -20.34 -3.61
CA LYS A 414 -29.63 -19.75 -2.77
C LYS A 414 -29.14 -19.33 -1.38
N LEU A 415 -27.89 -18.78 -1.30
CA LEU A 415 -27.29 -18.33 -0.07
C LEU A 415 -27.36 -16.82 0.06
N LYS A 416 -27.51 -16.31 1.28
CA LYS A 416 -27.37 -14.90 1.63
C LYS A 416 -25.88 -14.55 1.78
N ASP A 417 -25.54 -13.27 1.71
CA ASP A 417 -24.17 -12.78 1.92
C ASP A 417 -23.78 -12.76 3.39
N GLY A 418 -22.47 -12.98 3.67
CA GLY A 418 -21.90 -12.92 5.02
C GLY A 418 -21.90 -14.26 5.77
N GLY A 419 -21.70 -14.18 7.10
CA GLY A 419 -21.53 -15.35 7.97
C GLY A 419 -20.06 -15.84 7.99
N ASP A 420 -19.85 -16.97 8.69
CA ASP A 420 -18.51 -17.53 8.96
C ASP A 420 -18.05 -18.54 7.92
N VAL A 421 -18.92 -18.89 6.97
CA VAL A 421 -18.61 -19.83 5.89
C VAL A 421 -18.09 -19.08 4.68
N TYR A 422 -17.01 -19.61 4.09
CA TYR A 422 -16.41 -19.14 2.85
C TYR A 422 -16.52 -20.21 1.79
N ILE A 423 -16.97 -19.86 0.59
CA ILE A 423 -17.07 -20.78 -0.55
C ILE A 423 -16.17 -20.27 -1.66
N PHE A 424 -15.09 -20.99 -1.93
CA PHE A 424 -14.21 -20.72 -3.05
C PHE A 424 -14.59 -21.61 -4.23
N ALA A 425 -15.10 -21.03 -5.29
CA ALA A 425 -15.40 -21.70 -6.54
C ALA A 425 -14.21 -21.58 -7.49
N THR A 426 -13.68 -22.70 -7.93
CA THR A 426 -12.47 -22.73 -8.76
C THR A 426 -12.48 -23.93 -9.71
N THR A 427 -11.52 -23.90 -10.66
CA THR A 427 -11.26 -25.01 -11.58
C THR A 427 -9.92 -25.62 -11.22
N THR A 428 -9.90 -26.95 -11.01
CA THR A 428 -8.67 -27.71 -10.68
C THR A 428 -7.73 -27.81 -11.89
N ALA A 429 -6.54 -28.34 -11.69
CA ALA A 429 -5.58 -28.59 -12.76
C ALA A 429 -6.10 -29.60 -13.81
N GLU A 430 -6.98 -30.50 -13.40
CA GLU A 430 -7.65 -31.51 -14.23
C GLU A 430 -8.87 -30.94 -14.98
N GLY A 431 -9.20 -29.64 -14.75
CA GLY A 431 -10.35 -28.98 -15.39
C GLY A 431 -11.68 -29.18 -14.68
N GLU A 432 -11.69 -29.78 -13.50
CA GLU A 432 -12.92 -29.98 -12.72
C GLU A 432 -13.35 -28.70 -12.01
N HIS A 433 -14.64 -28.39 -12.07
CA HIS A 433 -15.24 -27.26 -11.35
C HIS A 433 -15.64 -27.68 -9.94
N VAL A 434 -14.94 -27.15 -8.94
CA VAL A 434 -15.12 -27.49 -7.53
C VAL A 434 -15.51 -26.29 -6.68
N LEU A 435 -16.23 -26.54 -5.61
CA LEU A 435 -16.55 -25.60 -4.54
C LEU A 435 -15.86 -26.09 -3.26
N LEU A 436 -14.96 -25.26 -2.72
CA LEU A 436 -14.28 -25.51 -1.46
C LEU A 436 -15.04 -24.74 -0.36
N ILE A 437 -15.77 -25.48 0.48
CA ILE A 437 -16.52 -24.93 1.60
C ILE A 437 -15.59 -24.90 2.80
N SER A 438 -15.34 -23.72 3.34
CA SER A 438 -14.24 -23.49 4.27
C SER A 438 -14.65 -22.51 5.37
N ARG A 439 -13.90 -22.48 6.48
CA ARG A 439 -13.95 -21.45 7.50
C ARG A 439 -12.60 -20.76 7.63
N LYS A 440 -12.63 -19.49 8.01
CA LYS A 440 -11.38 -18.75 8.24
C LYS A 440 -10.58 -19.47 9.33
N TYR A 441 -9.30 -19.72 9.01
CA TYR A 441 -8.31 -20.28 9.94
C TYR A 441 -7.33 -19.16 10.26
N GLN A 442 -7.46 -18.55 11.44
CA GLN A 442 -6.71 -17.37 11.91
C GLN A 442 -6.71 -16.14 11.02
#